data_ed495db095549b094ebcb77a886f7865
#
_entry.id   ed495db095549b094ebcb77a886f7865
#
_cell.length_a   1.000
_cell.length_b   1.000
_cell.length_c   1.000
_cell.angle_alpha   90.00
_cell.angle_beta   90.00
_cell.angle_gamma   90.00
#
_symmetry.space_group_name_H-M   'P 1'
#
loop_
_entity.id
_entity.type
_entity.pdbx_description
1 polymer ?
#
loop_
_entity_poly.entity_id
_entity_poly.type
_entity_poly.pdbx_seq_one_letter_code
_entity_poly.pdbx_strand_id
1 'polypeptide(L)'
;MQPQKTLFRILICIFFVLFVITVRKYIELRKSQTKEITQQIKPIKEISVVSWVTLYHPTAEQCGNDKNITFSGEKGHIGGCAVSQKLLDYYCNIGDTIVIDSGVFKGSYVINDKAGSNGLLIDIWRPIDDSLKGCYKTKIKI
;
A
#
# COMPACT_ATOMS: atom_id res chain seq x y z
N MET A 1 -62.66 -25.13 -20.00
CA MET A 1 -61.30 -24.57 -19.64
C MET A 1 -61.03 -24.87 -18.20
N GLN A 2 -59.91 -25.53 -17.83
CA GLN A 2 -59.71 -25.95 -16.44
C GLN A 2 -59.22 -24.74 -15.62
N PRO A 3 -59.96 -24.27 -14.60
CA PRO A 3 -59.62 -23.06 -13.86
C PRO A 3 -58.28 -23.14 -13.09
N GLN A 4 -57.85 -24.34 -12.77
CA GLN A 4 -56.60 -24.60 -12.10
C GLN A 4 -55.32 -24.14 -12.89
N LYS A 5 -55.34 -24.35 -14.21
CA LYS A 5 -54.19 -23.93 -15.07
C LYS A 5 -54.04 -22.43 -15.17
N THR A 6 -55.15 -21.70 -15.11
CA THR A 6 -55.13 -20.24 -15.17
C THR A 6 -54.63 -19.65 -13.86
N LEU A 7 -55.08 -20.19 -12.72
CA LEU A 7 -54.59 -19.78 -11.40
C LEU A 7 -53.07 -19.99 -11.23
N PHE A 8 -52.56 -21.14 -11.66
CA PHE A 8 -51.12 -21.47 -11.63
C PHE A 8 -50.28 -20.51 -12.47
N ARG A 9 -50.73 -20.12 -13.66
CA ARG A 9 -50.05 -19.12 -14.51
C ARG A 9 -50.00 -17.75 -13.86
N ILE A 10 -51.07 -17.31 -13.23
CA ILE A 10 -51.14 -16.02 -12.50
C ILE A 10 -50.12 -16.01 -11.34
N LEU A 11 -50.06 -17.08 -10.55
CA LEU A 11 -49.12 -17.22 -9.43
C LEU A 11 -47.67 -17.16 -9.90
N ILE A 12 -47.32 -17.80 -11.01
CA ILE A 12 -45.97 -17.73 -11.59
C ILE A 12 -45.64 -16.30 -12.03
N CYS A 13 -46.56 -15.59 -12.68
CA CYS A 13 -46.35 -14.20 -13.07
C CYS A 13 -46.12 -13.28 -11.86
N ILE A 14 -46.91 -13.43 -10.81
CA ILE A 14 -46.76 -12.67 -9.55
C ILE A 14 -45.38 -12.96 -8.94
N PHE A 15 -44.98 -14.21 -8.85
CA PHE A 15 -43.68 -14.61 -8.30
C PHE A 15 -42.53 -14.00 -9.11
N PHE A 16 -42.63 -14.02 -10.43
CA PHE A 16 -41.60 -13.44 -11.32
C PHE A 16 -41.49 -11.92 -11.13
N VAL A 17 -42.61 -11.23 -11.04
CA VAL A 17 -42.64 -9.77 -10.77
C VAL A 17 -42.00 -9.43 -9.42
N LEU A 18 -42.36 -10.16 -8.37
CA LEU A 18 -41.78 -9.98 -7.02
C LEU A 18 -40.28 -10.27 -7.04
N PHE A 19 -39.85 -11.29 -7.74
CA PHE A 19 -38.43 -11.63 -7.89
C PHE A 19 -37.65 -10.50 -8.57
N VAL A 20 -38.16 -9.95 -9.67
CA VAL A 20 -37.52 -8.83 -10.36
C VAL A 20 -37.41 -7.58 -9.48
N ILE A 21 -38.44 -7.29 -8.69
CA ILE A 21 -38.45 -6.13 -7.75
C ILE A 21 -37.37 -6.35 -6.65
N THR A 22 -37.29 -7.53 -6.08
CA THR A 22 -36.30 -7.86 -5.03
C THR A 22 -34.88 -7.78 -5.56
N VAL A 23 -34.62 -8.29 -6.76
CA VAL A 23 -33.29 -8.20 -7.41
C VAL A 23 -32.88 -6.76 -7.67
N ARG A 24 -33.80 -5.94 -8.21
CA ARG A 24 -33.53 -4.50 -8.44
C ARG A 24 -33.17 -3.78 -7.14
N LYS A 25 -33.98 -3.97 -6.09
CA LYS A 25 -33.72 -3.37 -4.77
C LYS A 25 -32.38 -3.82 -4.17
N TYR A 26 -32.02 -5.08 -4.34
CA TYR A 26 -30.70 -5.60 -3.92
C TYR A 26 -29.54 -4.92 -4.67
N ILE A 27 -29.66 -4.73 -6.00
CA ILE A 27 -28.64 -4.05 -6.81
C ILE A 27 -28.50 -2.60 -6.40
N GLU A 28 -29.58 -1.90 -6.11
CA GLU A 28 -29.53 -0.50 -5.67
C GLU A 28 -28.86 -0.35 -4.29
N LEU A 29 -29.19 -1.26 -3.33
CA LEU A 29 -28.53 -1.30 -2.03
C LEU A 29 -27.03 -1.52 -2.15
N ARG A 30 -26.59 -2.44 -3.02
CA ARG A 30 -25.18 -2.69 -3.28
C ARG A 30 -24.47 -1.48 -3.87
N LYS A 31 -25.12 -0.78 -4.82
CA LYS A 31 -24.57 0.46 -5.42
C LYS A 31 -24.44 1.59 -4.41
N SER A 32 -25.41 1.75 -3.48
CA SER A 32 -25.33 2.78 -2.45
C SER A 32 -24.22 2.50 -1.45
N GLN A 33 -24.06 1.26 -0.99
CA GLN A 33 -22.96 0.85 -0.11
C GLN A 33 -21.59 1.08 -0.74
N THR A 34 -21.44 0.76 -2.03
CA THR A 34 -20.18 1.00 -2.76
C THR A 34 -19.88 2.50 -2.86
N LYS A 35 -20.90 3.34 -3.09
CA LYS A 35 -20.73 4.80 -3.10
C LYS A 35 -20.30 5.36 -1.74
N GLU A 36 -20.91 4.91 -0.64
CA GLU A 36 -20.52 5.33 0.71
C GLU A 36 -19.07 4.96 1.05
N ILE A 37 -18.65 3.73 0.73
CA ILE A 37 -17.27 3.29 0.94
C ILE A 37 -16.30 4.15 0.11
N THR A 38 -16.64 4.45 -1.15
CA THR A 38 -15.79 5.27 -2.03
C THR A 38 -15.70 6.73 -1.56
N GLN A 39 -16.74 7.28 -0.94
CA GLN A 39 -16.73 8.64 -0.40
C GLN A 39 -15.97 8.76 0.93
N GLN A 40 -15.85 7.68 1.71
CA GLN A 40 -15.09 7.67 2.97
C GLN A 40 -13.57 7.53 2.76
N ILE A 41 -13.13 7.08 1.59
CA ILE A 41 -11.70 7.07 1.24
C ILE A 41 -11.31 8.52 0.89
N LYS A 42 -10.98 9.32 1.93
CA LYS A 42 -10.27 10.59 1.70
C LYS A 42 -9.01 10.28 0.87
N PRO A 43 -8.73 11.04 -0.21
CA PRO A 43 -7.47 10.88 -0.91
C PRO A 43 -6.35 11.08 0.11
N ILE A 44 -5.51 10.05 0.28
CA ILE A 44 -4.30 10.15 1.10
C ILE A 44 -3.49 11.28 0.49
N LYS A 45 -3.26 12.34 1.27
CA LYS A 45 -2.50 13.50 0.82
C LYS A 45 -1.06 13.03 0.59
N GLU A 46 -0.69 12.84 -0.67
CA GLU A 46 0.67 12.49 -1.07
C GLU A 46 1.62 13.61 -0.58
N ILE A 47 2.53 13.25 0.31
CA ILE A 47 3.54 14.15 0.83
C ILE A 47 4.80 14.00 -0.03
N SER A 48 5.31 15.12 -0.57
CA SER A 48 6.56 15.12 -1.32
C SER A 48 7.66 15.79 -0.51
N VAL A 49 8.76 15.07 -0.32
CA VAL A 49 9.93 15.54 0.45
C VAL A 49 11.20 15.37 -0.38
N VAL A 50 12.16 16.26 -0.22
CA VAL A 50 13.49 16.09 -0.82
C VAL A 50 14.40 15.41 0.21
N SER A 51 14.92 14.23 -0.13
CA SER A 51 15.73 13.39 0.75
C SER A 51 17.00 12.94 0.06
N TRP A 52 18.03 12.62 0.84
CA TRP A 52 19.14 11.81 0.38
C TRP A 52 18.69 10.36 0.25
N VAL A 53 19.19 9.68 -0.78
CA VAL A 53 18.97 8.25 -1.00
C VAL A 53 20.31 7.58 -1.14
N THR A 54 20.54 6.57 -0.32
CA THR A 54 21.76 5.75 -0.26
C THR A 54 21.42 4.26 -0.28
N LEU A 55 22.43 3.43 -0.20
CA LEU A 55 22.29 1.97 -0.09
C LEU A 55 22.98 1.46 1.16
N TYR A 56 22.39 0.47 1.80
CA TYR A 56 23.04 -0.29 2.84
C TYR A 56 22.97 -1.80 2.56
N HIS A 57 23.95 -2.51 3.09
CA HIS A 57 24.09 -3.96 2.98
C HIS A 57 24.04 -4.62 4.37
N PRO A 58 23.61 -5.89 4.48
CA PRO A 58 23.52 -6.60 5.77
C PRO A 58 24.94 -7.02 6.25
N THR A 59 25.84 -6.06 6.45
CA THR A 59 27.17 -6.27 7.02
C THR A 59 27.20 -5.91 8.51
N ALA A 60 28.17 -6.42 9.24
CA ALA A 60 28.32 -6.12 10.67
C ALA A 60 28.58 -4.63 10.92
N GLU A 61 29.29 -3.97 10.01
CA GLU A 61 29.62 -2.56 10.09
C GLU A 61 28.39 -1.65 9.94
N GLN A 62 27.41 -2.08 9.13
CA GLN A 62 26.20 -1.28 8.84
C GLN A 62 25.02 -1.67 9.70
N CYS A 63 24.88 -2.95 10.08
CA CYS A 63 23.71 -3.48 10.76
C CYS A 63 24.00 -3.99 12.19
N GLY A 64 25.26 -3.93 12.66
CA GLY A 64 25.64 -4.46 13.96
C GLY A 64 25.57 -6.01 14.02
N ASN A 65 25.34 -6.56 15.21
CA ASN A 65 25.39 -8.01 15.43
C ASN A 65 24.27 -8.78 14.73
N ASP A 66 23.10 -8.17 14.58
CA ASP A 66 21.92 -8.77 13.94
C ASP A 66 21.84 -8.38 12.46
N LYS A 67 22.85 -8.73 11.72
CA LYS A 67 23.18 -8.31 10.35
C LYS A 67 22.03 -8.27 9.33
N ASN A 68 20.92 -8.96 9.58
CA ASN A 68 19.83 -9.05 8.60
C ASN A 68 18.44 -8.89 9.22
N ILE A 69 18.38 -8.39 10.45
CA ILE A 69 17.09 -8.08 11.12
C ILE A 69 16.92 -6.58 11.15
N THR A 70 15.82 -6.11 10.57
CA THR A 70 15.45 -4.71 10.50
C THR A 70 14.77 -4.25 11.79
N PHE A 71 14.57 -2.97 11.96
CA PHE A 71 13.87 -2.41 13.13
C PHE A 71 12.44 -2.95 13.29
N SER A 72 11.76 -3.34 12.21
CA SER A 72 10.45 -4.00 12.27
C SER A 72 10.49 -5.44 12.79
N GLY A 73 11.69 -6.00 13.00
CA GLY A 73 11.89 -7.40 13.41
C GLY A 73 11.87 -8.40 12.24
N GLU A 74 11.77 -7.92 11.01
CA GLU A 74 11.78 -8.75 9.81
C GLU A 74 13.20 -8.88 9.23
N LYS A 75 13.40 -9.85 8.34
CA LYS A 75 14.64 -9.91 7.55
C LYS A 75 14.64 -8.79 6.51
N GLY A 76 15.81 -8.15 6.36
CA GLY A 76 16.02 -7.21 5.26
C GLY A 76 15.85 -7.90 3.91
N HIS A 77 15.23 -7.22 2.95
CA HIS A 77 14.90 -7.76 1.63
C HIS A 77 14.89 -6.67 0.55
N ILE A 78 15.00 -7.08 -0.71
CA ILE A 78 14.82 -6.17 -1.85
C ILE A 78 13.43 -5.54 -1.80
N GLY A 79 13.37 -4.21 -1.94
CA GLY A 79 12.13 -3.44 -1.77
C GLY A 79 11.91 -2.93 -0.34
N GLY A 80 12.77 -3.28 0.61
CA GLY A 80 12.82 -2.67 1.94
C GLY A 80 13.77 -1.46 1.99
N CYS A 81 13.50 -0.53 2.92
CA CYS A 81 14.38 0.59 3.19
C CYS A 81 14.38 1.00 4.66
N ALA A 82 15.50 1.57 5.08
CA ALA A 82 15.64 2.29 6.34
C ALA A 82 15.40 3.79 6.11
N VAL A 83 14.82 4.47 7.08
CA VAL A 83 14.65 5.91 7.04
C VAL A 83 15.19 6.57 8.30
N SER A 84 15.70 7.78 8.17
CA SER A 84 16.18 8.56 9.31
C SER A 84 15.05 8.84 10.31
N GLN A 85 15.41 9.02 11.60
CA GLN A 85 14.45 9.37 12.64
C GLN A 85 13.66 10.63 12.28
N LYS A 86 14.30 11.61 11.65
CA LYS A 86 13.64 12.85 11.22
C LYS A 86 12.53 12.63 10.17
N LEU A 87 12.65 11.64 9.28
CA LEU A 87 11.56 11.27 8.38
C LEU A 87 10.40 10.62 9.15
N LEU A 88 10.72 9.74 10.11
CA LEU A 88 9.70 9.10 10.96
C LEU A 88 8.94 10.10 11.82
N ASP A 89 9.61 11.11 12.37
CA ASP A 89 8.99 12.09 13.26
C ASP A 89 7.98 13.01 12.55
N TYR A 90 8.18 13.29 11.26
CA TYR A 90 7.42 14.34 10.57
C TYR A 90 6.64 13.88 9.34
N TYR A 91 7.00 12.76 8.71
CA TYR A 91 6.50 12.45 7.36
C TYR A 91 5.95 11.04 7.18
N CYS A 92 6.44 10.03 7.92
CA CYS A 92 6.09 8.63 7.66
C CYS A 92 6.19 7.76 8.91
N ASN A 93 5.73 6.52 8.79
CA ASN A 93 5.82 5.49 9.81
C ASN A 93 6.47 4.22 9.26
N ILE A 94 6.94 3.34 10.15
CA ILE A 94 7.32 1.98 9.77
C ILE A 94 6.08 1.28 9.17
N GLY A 95 6.27 0.64 8.02
CA GLY A 95 5.23 0.01 7.23
C GLY A 95 4.68 0.87 6.08
N ASP A 96 4.93 2.18 6.07
CA ASP A 96 4.55 3.04 4.95
C ASP A 96 5.41 2.75 3.70
N THR A 97 4.92 3.17 2.54
CA THR A 97 5.62 3.00 1.26
C THR A 97 6.15 4.34 0.77
N ILE A 98 7.43 4.36 0.41
CA ILE A 98 8.08 5.50 -0.26
C ILE A 98 8.20 5.21 -1.74
N VAL A 99 7.89 6.20 -2.57
CA VAL A 99 8.08 6.16 -4.03
C VAL A 99 9.20 7.11 -4.42
N ILE A 100 10.19 6.59 -5.14
CA ILE A 100 11.28 7.35 -5.77
C ILE A 100 11.00 7.37 -7.27
N ASP A 101 10.67 8.53 -7.81
CA ASP A 101 10.22 8.67 -9.21
C ASP A 101 11.38 8.72 -10.22
N SER A 102 12.62 8.97 -9.79
CA SER A 102 13.75 9.23 -10.69
C SER A 102 15.07 8.67 -10.15
N GLY A 103 16.06 8.59 -11.05
CA GLY A 103 17.41 8.13 -10.73
C GLY A 103 17.56 6.61 -10.72
N VAL A 104 18.74 6.15 -10.32
CA VAL A 104 19.12 4.72 -10.33
C VAL A 104 18.35 3.90 -9.31
N PHE A 105 17.74 4.55 -8.32
CA PHE A 105 16.93 3.90 -7.28
C PHE A 105 15.43 4.10 -7.50
N LYS A 106 15.00 4.45 -8.71
CA LYS A 106 13.58 4.55 -9.03
C LYS A 106 12.83 3.27 -8.64
N GLY A 107 11.76 3.42 -7.85
CA GLY A 107 10.98 2.29 -7.37
C GLY A 107 10.11 2.63 -6.16
N SER A 108 9.42 1.62 -5.65
CA SER A 108 8.63 1.68 -4.42
C SER A 108 9.31 0.84 -3.34
N TYR A 109 9.40 1.38 -2.13
CA TYR A 109 10.12 0.76 -1.01
C TYR A 109 9.28 0.83 0.25
N VAL A 110 9.18 -0.29 0.97
CA VAL A 110 8.51 -0.36 2.27
C VAL A 110 9.49 0.03 3.37
N ILE A 111 9.07 0.95 4.22
CA ILE A 111 9.87 1.37 5.39
C ILE A 111 9.82 0.25 6.44
N ASN A 112 10.90 -0.46 6.64
CA ASN A 112 11.00 -1.54 7.62
C ASN A 112 12.18 -1.38 8.59
N ASP A 113 12.99 -0.34 8.40
CA ASP A 113 14.19 -0.14 9.20
C ASP A 113 14.45 1.34 9.54
N LYS A 114 15.38 1.60 10.45
CA LYS A 114 15.83 2.93 10.87
C LYS A 114 17.27 3.18 10.48
N ALA A 115 17.51 4.31 9.81
CA ALA A 115 18.84 4.78 9.47
C ALA A 115 19.39 5.72 10.54
N GLY A 116 20.65 5.53 10.92
CA GLY A 116 21.36 6.34 11.92
C GLY A 116 21.81 7.72 11.39
N SER A 117 20.89 8.52 10.85
CA SER A 117 21.21 9.85 10.30
C SER A 117 20.35 10.94 10.92
N ASN A 118 20.95 12.11 11.17
CA ASN A 118 20.26 13.32 11.64
C ASN A 118 19.60 14.14 10.50
N GLY A 119 19.87 13.81 9.24
CA GLY A 119 19.28 14.45 8.06
C GLY A 119 18.02 13.74 7.56
N LEU A 120 17.49 14.21 6.42
CA LEU A 120 16.46 13.47 5.70
C LEU A 120 17.17 12.43 4.82
N LEU A 121 17.13 11.17 5.22
CA LEU A 121 17.84 10.07 4.57
C LEU A 121 16.92 8.87 4.39
N ILE A 122 16.99 8.27 3.21
CA ILE A 122 16.49 6.93 2.90
C ILE A 122 17.67 6.07 2.54
N ASP A 123 17.77 4.91 3.15
CA ASP A 123 18.83 3.95 2.92
C ASP A 123 18.20 2.63 2.44
N ILE A 124 18.41 2.30 1.17
CA ILE A 124 17.74 1.17 0.51
C ILE A 124 18.52 -0.10 0.80
N TRP A 125 17.84 -1.12 1.28
CA TRP A 125 18.44 -2.43 1.50
C TRP A 125 18.85 -3.12 0.19
N ARG A 126 20.08 -3.63 0.13
CA ARG A 126 20.59 -4.42 -1.00
C ARG A 126 21.42 -5.60 -0.51
N PRO A 127 21.41 -6.74 -1.22
CA PRO A 127 22.30 -7.86 -0.91
C PRO A 127 23.78 -7.47 -1.09
N ILE A 128 24.67 -8.19 -0.42
CA ILE A 128 26.12 -7.88 -0.39
C ILE A 128 26.77 -7.95 -1.79
N ASP A 129 26.25 -8.82 -2.65
CA ASP A 129 26.73 -9.04 -4.03
C ASP A 129 26.15 -8.05 -5.04
N ASP A 130 25.27 -7.12 -4.61
CA ASP A 130 24.74 -6.09 -5.50
C ASP A 130 25.83 -5.07 -5.87
N SER A 131 26.06 -4.91 -7.15
CA SER A 131 27.04 -3.96 -7.70
C SER A 131 26.49 -2.53 -7.79
N LEU A 132 25.23 -2.32 -7.49
CA LEU A 132 24.58 -1.01 -7.52
C LEU A 132 25.23 -0.09 -6.48
N LYS A 133 25.63 1.10 -6.90
CA LYS A 133 26.21 2.12 -6.02
C LYS A 133 25.57 3.46 -6.33
N GLY A 134 25.46 4.28 -5.31
CA GLY A 134 25.02 5.66 -5.51
C GLY A 134 24.60 6.31 -4.20
N CYS A 135 24.71 7.63 -4.25
CA CYS A 135 24.17 8.52 -3.23
C CYS A 135 23.73 9.78 -3.95
N TYR A 136 22.47 10.11 -3.90
CA TYR A 136 21.96 11.31 -4.53
C TYR A 136 20.75 11.89 -3.80
N LYS A 137 20.49 13.17 -4.06
CA LYS A 137 19.35 13.87 -3.49
C LYS A 137 18.22 13.89 -4.49
N THR A 138 17.05 13.46 -4.09
CA THR A 138 15.88 13.40 -4.97
C THR A 138 14.60 13.72 -4.21
N LYS A 139 13.55 13.99 -4.97
CA LYS A 139 12.18 14.11 -4.46
C LYS A 139 11.59 12.72 -4.29
N ILE A 140 11.04 12.49 -3.12
CA ILE A 140 10.32 11.26 -2.76
C ILE A 140 8.86 11.58 -2.50
N LYS A 141 8.02 10.59 -2.62
CA LYS A 141 6.60 10.62 -2.25
C LYS A 141 6.34 9.58 -1.16
N ILE A 142 5.54 9.99 -0.21
CA ILE A 142 5.13 9.19 0.95
C ILE A 142 3.62 9.21 1.04
#